data_042a376e29302ed1c9fb83197c53a9d9
#
_entry.id   042a376e29302ed1c9fb83197c53a9d9
#
_cell.length_a   1.000
_cell.length_b   1.000
_cell.length_c   1.000
_cell.angle_alpha   90.00
_cell.angle_beta   90.00
_cell.angle_gamma   90.00
#
_symmetry.space_group_name_H-M   'P 1'
#
loop_
_entity.id
_entity.type
_entity.pdbx_description
1 polymer ?
#
loop_
_entity_poly.entity_id
_entity_poly.type
_entity_poly.pdbx_seq_one_letter_code
_entity_poly.pdbx_strand_id
1 'polypeptide(L)'
;MEKKFTEQQLTEYSKEAIVAMYISLQEITESLRKTSEMQQEQMISLGKKMDLLMEQIAISNQRQFGRSSEKMVFDGQMELCFNEAEVTMDTNETITEPELFEVYVKPLKKKKSKGKRDSDLKDLPVKIIMHEMSDVELKKIFGDKYRRLPDEIFKRLAFRPATFEVEEHHVAVYCGADNQTIVRSDRGVSLLRNSIVTPSLQAAIYNSKYVNALPLYRLEQEFKRHDVNISRQNMANWTIQCSERYLSLLYDRLHKSLKECPVLQADETPVEVSKDDRPAGSKSYMWVYRTGKLYDKSPIVLYDYQRTRKADHPRTFLKEYSGILLTDGYQVYHTIGREREDLTIAGCWSHARRRFAEVVKANGTEKSKGTLAYEALRQISVINKLDKELSDLSNEERVKLRQLTVKPQVEAFFTWVKLHLHELPEKSATQKGFNYCINQEKYLKVFLDHGDVPLDNNATESAIRGFCVGRNNWRLIDTIHGAKASAIAYSIAETAKANNLKPYHYFKHLLIEIPKHENDTNLDFLDDLLPWSKNLPDECRKQY
;
A
#
# COMPACT_ATOMS: atom_id res chain seq x y z
N MET A 1 -34.13 -22.29 -60.96
CA MET A 1 -34.75 -21.61 -62.13
C MET A 1 -35.98 -20.85 -61.62
N GLU A 2 -35.88 -19.56 -61.49
CA GLU A 2 -37.05 -18.69 -61.19
C GLU A 2 -37.97 -18.61 -62.38
N LYS A 3 -39.13 -19.27 -62.32
CA LYS A 3 -40.17 -19.05 -63.35
C LYS A 3 -40.82 -17.70 -63.07
N LYS A 4 -40.37 -16.66 -63.73
CA LYS A 4 -41.07 -15.37 -63.80
C LYS A 4 -42.26 -15.50 -64.75
N PHE A 5 -43.47 -15.16 -64.26
CA PHE A 5 -44.65 -15.09 -65.11
C PHE A 5 -44.44 -13.96 -66.13
N THR A 6 -44.72 -14.28 -67.41
CA THR A 6 -44.73 -13.23 -68.45
C THR A 6 -46.07 -12.52 -68.47
N GLU A 7 -46.12 -11.31 -69.01
CA GLU A 7 -47.31 -10.51 -69.12
C GLU A 7 -48.47 -11.24 -69.86
N GLN A 8 -48.10 -12.03 -70.88
CA GLN A 8 -49.03 -12.88 -71.64
C GLN A 8 -49.63 -14.01 -70.79
N GLN A 9 -48.85 -14.61 -69.88
CA GLN A 9 -49.35 -15.64 -68.96
C GLN A 9 -50.25 -15.06 -67.88
N LEU A 10 -50.05 -13.81 -67.48
CA LEU A 10 -50.91 -13.16 -66.47
C LEU A 10 -52.27 -12.73 -67.09
N THR A 11 -52.38 -12.46 -68.37
CA THR A 11 -53.64 -12.13 -69.07
C THR A 11 -54.58 -13.33 -69.26
N GLU A 12 -54.08 -14.57 -69.13
CA GLU A 12 -54.90 -15.77 -69.18
C GLU A 12 -55.66 -16.11 -67.86
N TYR A 13 -55.29 -15.46 -66.74
CA TYR A 13 -55.95 -15.66 -65.45
C TYR A 13 -57.15 -14.75 -65.26
N SER A 14 -58.16 -15.23 -64.51
CA SER A 14 -59.32 -14.40 -64.15
C SER A 14 -58.89 -13.24 -63.22
N LYS A 15 -59.58 -12.13 -63.24
CA LYS A 15 -59.30 -10.98 -62.40
C LYS A 15 -59.31 -11.36 -60.91
N GLU A 16 -60.20 -12.25 -60.50
CA GLU A 16 -60.28 -12.76 -59.11
C GLU A 16 -59.05 -13.55 -58.74
N ALA A 17 -58.49 -14.35 -59.65
CA ALA A 17 -57.26 -15.13 -59.44
C ALA A 17 -56.02 -14.24 -59.29
N ILE A 18 -55.92 -13.17 -60.08
CA ILE A 18 -54.83 -12.19 -60.01
C ILE A 18 -54.91 -11.42 -58.67
N VAL A 19 -56.11 -11.02 -58.22
CA VAL A 19 -56.31 -10.36 -56.93
C VAL A 19 -55.92 -11.28 -55.76
N ALA A 20 -56.30 -12.55 -55.81
CA ALA A 20 -55.93 -13.54 -54.79
C ALA A 20 -54.39 -13.76 -54.72
N MET A 21 -53.73 -13.87 -55.87
CA MET A 21 -52.28 -13.94 -55.95
C MET A 21 -51.59 -12.69 -55.43
N TYR A 22 -52.11 -11.49 -55.74
CA TYR A 22 -51.58 -10.24 -55.20
C TYR A 22 -51.70 -10.14 -53.69
N ILE A 23 -52.86 -10.51 -53.12
CA ILE A 23 -53.07 -10.53 -51.65
C ILE A 23 -52.11 -11.51 -51.02
N SER A 24 -51.94 -12.73 -51.52
CA SER A 24 -51.00 -13.73 -51.03
C SER A 24 -49.56 -13.23 -51.11
N LEU A 25 -49.20 -12.49 -52.19
CA LEU A 25 -47.85 -11.92 -52.34
C LEU A 25 -47.62 -10.80 -51.29
N GLN A 26 -48.62 -9.99 -51.01
CA GLN A 26 -48.54 -8.99 -49.93
C GLN A 26 -48.36 -9.63 -48.55
N GLU A 27 -49.11 -10.71 -48.24
CA GLU A 27 -48.96 -11.45 -46.98
C GLU A 27 -47.57 -12.08 -46.85
N ILE A 28 -47.05 -12.69 -47.92
CA ILE A 28 -45.67 -13.25 -47.95
C ILE A 28 -44.65 -12.15 -47.75
N THR A 29 -44.80 -11.02 -48.43
CA THR A 29 -43.87 -9.89 -48.34
C THR A 29 -43.85 -9.28 -46.93
N GLU A 30 -45.03 -9.14 -46.29
CA GLU A 30 -45.11 -8.67 -44.91
C GLU A 30 -44.51 -9.68 -43.90
N SER A 31 -44.72 -10.99 -44.10
CA SER A 31 -44.11 -12.04 -43.32
C SER A 31 -42.58 -12.08 -43.47
N LEU A 32 -42.04 -11.92 -44.68
CA LEU A 32 -40.61 -11.84 -44.95
C LEU A 32 -40.01 -10.57 -44.30
N ARG A 33 -40.70 -9.44 -44.34
CA ARG A 33 -40.26 -8.22 -43.69
C ARG A 33 -40.12 -8.41 -42.18
N LYS A 34 -41.16 -8.96 -41.51
CA LYS A 34 -41.14 -9.25 -40.09
C LYS A 34 -40.03 -10.23 -39.72
N THR A 35 -39.82 -11.26 -40.54
CA THR A 35 -38.73 -12.22 -40.31
C THR A 35 -37.36 -11.57 -40.45
N SER A 36 -37.17 -10.69 -41.44
CA SER A 36 -35.92 -9.94 -41.64
C SER A 36 -35.63 -8.99 -40.47
N GLU A 37 -36.66 -8.29 -39.95
CA GLU A 37 -36.55 -7.43 -38.79
C GLU A 37 -36.15 -8.22 -37.53
N MET A 38 -36.77 -9.36 -37.28
CA MET A 38 -36.39 -10.27 -36.18
C MET A 38 -34.97 -10.81 -36.32
N GLN A 39 -34.55 -11.19 -37.53
CA GLN A 39 -33.16 -11.65 -37.76
C GLN A 39 -32.15 -10.54 -37.52
N GLN A 40 -32.46 -9.31 -37.88
CA GLN A 40 -31.59 -8.16 -37.64
C GLN A 40 -31.46 -7.87 -36.12
N GLU A 41 -32.56 -7.92 -35.36
CA GLU A 41 -32.54 -7.80 -33.90
C GLU A 41 -31.72 -8.91 -33.25
N GLN A 42 -31.89 -10.17 -33.72
CA GLN A 42 -31.11 -11.31 -33.23
C GLN A 42 -29.62 -11.14 -33.52
N MET A 43 -29.24 -10.66 -34.70
CA MET A 43 -27.83 -10.39 -35.05
C MET A 43 -27.22 -9.30 -34.16
N ILE A 44 -27.94 -8.22 -33.88
CA ILE A 44 -27.50 -7.16 -32.97
C ILE A 44 -27.32 -7.73 -31.54
N SER A 45 -28.26 -8.53 -31.08
CA SER A 45 -28.18 -9.19 -29.76
C SER A 45 -27.00 -10.15 -29.67
N LEU A 46 -26.74 -10.93 -30.74
CA LEU A 46 -25.62 -11.87 -30.81
C LEU A 46 -24.27 -11.12 -30.81
N GLY A 47 -24.18 -10.02 -31.56
CA GLY A 47 -23.01 -9.12 -31.58
C GLY A 47 -22.68 -8.62 -30.17
N LYS A 48 -23.68 -8.07 -29.45
CA LYS A 48 -23.51 -7.60 -28.07
C LYS A 48 -23.04 -8.71 -27.12
N LYS A 49 -23.56 -9.94 -27.25
CA LYS A 49 -23.12 -11.10 -26.44
C LYS A 49 -21.68 -11.49 -26.76
N MET A 50 -21.29 -11.43 -28.02
CA MET A 50 -19.93 -11.78 -28.46
C MET A 50 -18.91 -10.76 -27.95
N ASP A 51 -19.22 -9.46 -28.00
CA ASP A 51 -18.38 -8.40 -27.43
C ASP A 51 -18.20 -8.58 -25.93
N LEU A 52 -19.27 -8.92 -25.21
CA LEU A 52 -19.21 -9.23 -23.77
C LEU A 52 -18.29 -10.41 -23.45
N LEU A 53 -18.39 -11.49 -24.23
CA LEU A 53 -17.54 -12.67 -24.04
C LEU A 53 -16.08 -12.36 -24.34
N MET A 54 -15.79 -11.60 -25.39
CA MET A 54 -14.43 -11.15 -25.73
C MET A 54 -13.82 -10.30 -24.61
N GLU A 55 -14.58 -9.36 -24.06
CA GLU A 55 -14.15 -8.55 -22.90
C GLU A 55 -13.84 -9.43 -21.68
N GLN A 56 -14.71 -10.40 -21.36
CA GLN A 56 -14.50 -11.31 -20.23
C GLN A 56 -13.28 -12.21 -20.41
N ILE A 57 -13.07 -12.74 -21.63
CA ILE A 57 -11.90 -13.56 -21.97
C ILE A 57 -10.62 -12.72 -21.88
N ALA A 58 -10.62 -11.49 -22.40
CA ALA A 58 -9.47 -10.60 -22.35
C ALA A 58 -9.09 -10.28 -20.90
N ILE A 59 -10.07 -9.94 -20.05
CA ILE A 59 -9.85 -9.67 -18.61
C ILE A 59 -9.35 -10.93 -17.89
N SER A 60 -9.94 -12.11 -18.18
CA SER A 60 -9.51 -13.37 -17.58
C SER A 60 -8.07 -13.71 -17.93
N ASN A 61 -7.72 -13.62 -19.22
CA ASN A 61 -6.36 -13.84 -19.69
C ASN A 61 -5.37 -12.85 -19.08
N GLN A 62 -5.75 -11.57 -18.96
CA GLN A 62 -4.92 -10.56 -18.33
C GLN A 62 -4.68 -10.86 -16.83
N ARG A 63 -5.69 -11.36 -16.11
CA ARG A 63 -5.55 -11.75 -14.70
C ARG A 63 -4.68 -13.00 -14.50
N GLN A 64 -4.73 -13.95 -15.43
CA GLN A 64 -3.97 -15.21 -15.35
C GLN A 64 -2.53 -15.08 -15.88
N PHE A 65 -2.32 -14.36 -16.96
CA PHE A 65 -1.06 -14.33 -17.71
C PHE A 65 -0.48 -12.93 -17.88
N GLY A 66 -1.22 -11.88 -17.52
CA GLY A 66 -0.78 -10.51 -17.66
C GLY A 66 0.21 -10.08 -16.57
N ARG A 67 1.13 -9.17 -16.91
CA ARG A 67 1.99 -8.53 -15.91
C ARG A 67 1.15 -7.80 -14.88
N SER A 68 1.49 -7.98 -13.60
CA SER A 68 0.76 -7.38 -12.47
C SER A 68 1.00 -5.87 -12.29
N SER A 69 1.87 -5.25 -13.08
CA SER A 69 2.14 -3.82 -13.02
C SER A 69 1.05 -2.99 -13.71
N GLU A 70 0.52 -1.98 -13.02
CA GLU A 70 -0.43 -1.01 -13.59
C GLU A 70 0.26 0.12 -14.37
N LYS A 71 1.34 -0.18 -15.08
CA LYS A 71 2.03 0.82 -15.92
C LYS A 71 1.18 1.14 -17.15
N MET A 72 0.25 2.07 -16.98
CA MET A 72 -0.35 2.84 -18.07
C MET A 72 0.09 4.28 -17.89
N VAL A 73 0.99 4.73 -18.74
CA VAL A 73 1.44 6.13 -18.77
C VAL A 73 0.37 6.93 -19.48
N PHE A 74 -0.53 7.53 -18.71
CA PHE A 74 -1.25 8.72 -19.14
C PHE A 74 -0.47 9.92 -18.59
N ASP A 75 -0.25 10.93 -19.41
CA ASP A 75 0.44 12.16 -19.02
C ASP A 75 -0.18 12.71 -17.73
N GLY A 76 0.59 12.72 -16.62
CA GLY A 76 0.13 13.15 -15.29
C GLY A 76 -0.15 12.06 -14.25
N GLN A 77 0.16 10.78 -14.51
CA GLN A 77 -0.01 9.69 -13.53
C GLN A 77 1.18 9.52 -12.58
N MET A 78 0.89 9.36 -11.28
CA MET A 78 1.82 8.71 -10.35
C MET A 78 1.92 7.22 -10.70
N GLU A 79 3.13 6.75 -10.97
CA GLU A 79 3.41 5.32 -11.13
C GLU A 79 3.15 4.57 -9.82
N LEU A 80 2.12 3.76 -9.79
CA LEU A 80 1.93 2.74 -8.76
C LEU A 80 2.75 1.51 -9.14
N CYS A 81 3.96 1.43 -8.64
CA CYS A 81 4.88 0.34 -8.91
C CYS A 81 4.59 -0.86 -8.00
N PHE A 82 4.18 -1.98 -8.59
CA PHE A 82 3.88 -3.23 -7.87
C PHE A 82 5.09 -4.15 -7.68
N ASN A 83 6.21 -3.87 -8.34
CA ASN A 83 7.43 -4.67 -8.22
C ASN A 83 8.64 -3.75 -8.06
N GLU A 84 9.22 -3.77 -6.86
CA GLU A 84 10.34 -2.92 -6.46
C GLU A 84 11.59 -3.15 -7.33
N ALA A 85 11.80 -4.38 -7.78
CA ALA A 85 12.91 -4.75 -8.66
C ALA A 85 12.76 -4.21 -10.09
N GLU A 86 11.50 -4.05 -10.59
CA GLU A 86 11.26 -3.48 -11.92
C GLU A 86 11.33 -1.95 -11.94
N VAL A 87 11.14 -1.30 -10.78
CA VAL A 87 11.19 0.18 -10.65
C VAL A 87 12.61 0.68 -10.57
N THR A 88 13.50 -0.10 -9.98
CA THR A 88 14.92 0.23 -9.83
C THR A 88 15.77 -0.16 -11.05
N MET A 89 15.21 -0.98 -11.95
CA MET A 89 15.82 -1.23 -13.26
C MET A 89 15.55 -0.04 -14.19
N ASP A 90 16.49 0.89 -14.22
CA ASP A 90 16.57 1.89 -15.29
C ASP A 90 16.96 1.15 -16.57
N THR A 91 16.01 1.01 -17.51
CA THR A 91 16.16 0.23 -18.75
C THR A 91 17.22 0.80 -19.73
N ASN A 92 17.95 1.84 -19.33
CA ASN A 92 18.97 2.52 -20.12
C ASN A 92 20.36 2.58 -19.48
N GLU A 93 20.59 1.94 -18.34
CA GLU A 93 21.95 1.78 -17.82
C GLU A 93 22.32 0.30 -17.80
N THR A 94 23.06 -0.14 -18.80
CA THR A 94 23.92 -1.32 -18.69
C THR A 94 24.89 -1.06 -17.55
N ILE A 95 24.61 -1.64 -16.38
CA ILE A 95 25.58 -1.70 -15.29
C ILE A 95 26.60 -2.75 -15.72
N THR A 96 27.61 -2.33 -16.45
CA THR A 96 28.85 -3.07 -16.56
C THR A 96 29.56 -2.97 -15.23
N GLU A 97 29.70 -4.08 -14.52
CA GLU A 97 30.75 -4.22 -13.50
C GLU A 97 32.07 -3.83 -14.15
N PRO A 98 32.95 -3.08 -13.47
CA PRO A 98 34.22 -2.68 -14.04
C PRO A 98 35.10 -3.92 -14.23
N GLU A 99 35.16 -4.44 -15.45
CA GLU A 99 36.24 -5.31 -15.86
C GLU A 99 37.54 -4.50 -15.88
N LEU A 100 38.57 -5.07 -15.28
CA LEU A 100 39.94 -4.55 -15.23
C LEU A 100 40.59 -4.62 -16.62
N PHE A 101 40.14 -3.85 -17.59
CA PHE A 101 40.92 -3.58 -18.80
C PHE A 101 40.51 -2.24 -19.44
N GLU A 102 41.50 -1.40 -19.68
CA GLU A 102 41.39 -0.10 -20.34
C GLU A 102 40.98 -0.25 -21.80
N VAL A 103 39.85 0.32 -22.19
CA VAL A 103 39.62 0.72 -23.58
C VAL A 103 38.97 2.11 -23.61
N TYR A 104 39.68 3.04 -24.22
CA TYR A 104 39.19 4.41 -24.44
C TYR A 104 38.00 4.44 -25.40
N VAL A 105 36.84 4.76 -24.90
CA VAL A 105 35.69 5.22 -25.70
C VAL A 105 35.14 6.50 -25.07
N LYS A 106 35.12 7.59 -25.84
CA LYS A 106 34.59 8.90 -25.40
C LYS A 106 33.11 8.81 -25.13
N PRO A 107 32.63 9.03 -23.90
CA PRO A 107 31.18 9.10 -23.63
C PRO A 107 30.64 10.51 -23.77
N LEU A 108 29.47 10.64 -24.34
CA LEU A 108 28.63 11.84 -24.34
C LEU A 108 28.28 12.24 -22.89
N LYS A 109 28.71 13.44 -22.48
CA LYS A 109 28.59 13.93 -21.10
C LYS A 109 27.14 14.26 -20.75
N LYS A 110 26.44 13.39 -19.98
CA LYS A 110 25.37 13.83 -19.07
C LYS A 110 26.00 14.45 -17.83
N LYS A 111 25.59 15.66 -17.44
CA LYS A 111 26.06 16.35 -16.23
C LYS A 111 25.67 15.51 -15.00
N LYS A 112 26.64 14.80 -14.41
CA LYS A 112 26.48 14.20 -13.07
C LYS A 112 26.46 15.32 -12.04
N SER A 113 25.47 15.35 -11.13
CA SER A 113 25.48 16.25 -9.99
C SER A 113 26.65 15.87 -9.09
N LYS A 114 27.68 16.73 -9.04
CA LYS A 114 28.81 16.59 -8.11
C LYS A 114 28.28 16.76 -6.68
N GLY A 115 28.51 15.80 -5.80
CA GLY A 115 28.24 15.92 -4.36
C GLY A 115 27.27 14.90 -3.75
N LYS A 116 26.50 14.12 -4.52
CA LYS A 116 25.51 13.18 -3.96
C LYS A 116 26.16 12.09 -3.08
N ARG A 117 27.30 11.52 -3.48
CA ARG A 117 28.01 10.51 -2.67
C ARG A 117 28.50 11.06 -1.33
N ASP A 118 28.98 12.31 -1.31
CA ASP A 118 29.48 12.92 -0.08
C ASP A 118 28.33 13.26 0.88
N SER A 119 27.18 13.67 0.37
CA SER A 119 25.97 13.87 1.19
C SER A 119 25.44 12.56 1.76
N ASP A 120 25.40 11.49 0.96
CA ASP A 120 24.88 10.19 1.36
C ASP A 120 25.75 9.48 2.43
N LEU A 121 27.03 9.82 2.53
CA LEU A 121 27.98 9.23 3.47
C LEU A 121 28.34 10.16 4.66
N LYS A 122 27.77 11.36 4.72
CA LYS A 122 28.18 12.42 5.64
C LYS A 122 28.06 12.03 7.12
N ASP A 123 27.01 11.32 7.46
CA ASP A 123 26.62 11.05 8.87
C ASP A 123 27.03 9.64 9.33
N LEU A 124 27.83 8.93 8.54
CA LEU A 124 28.34 7.61 8.89
C LEU A 124 29.68 7.68 9.63
N PRO A 125 29.94 6.77 10.59
CA PRO A 125 31.24 6.69 11.26
C PRO A 125 32.37 6.47 10.25
N VAL A 126 33.42 7.28 10.34
CA VAL A 126 34.57 7.20 9.44
C VAL A 126 35.71 6.40 10.09
N LYS A 127 36.16 5.33 9.43
CA LYS A 127 37.40 4.62 9.76
C LYS A 127 38.45 5.01 8.74
N ILE A 128 39.52 5.71 9.18
CA ILE A 128 40.63 6.09 8.35
C ILE A 128 41.54 4.86 8.16
N ILE A 129 41.87 4.55 6.91
CA ILE A 129 42.83 3.52 6.51
C ILE A 129 43.94 4.24 5.75
N MET A 130 45.15 4.24 6.32
CA MET A 130 46.32 4.84 5.70
C MET A 130 47.01 3.81 4.80
N HIS A 131 47.31 4.22 3.58
CA HIS A 131 48.13 3.46 2.67
C HIS A 131 49.44 4.26 2.45
N GLU A 132 50.51 3.77 2.99
CA GLU A 132 51.83 4.43 2.91
C GLU A 132 52.83 3.48 2.28
N MET A 133 53.74 4.03 1.54
CA MET A 133 54.91 3.30 1.03
C MET A 133 55.98 3.22 2.13
N SER A 134 56.67 2.11 2.19
CA SER A 134 57.77 1.98 3.14
C SER A 134 58.93 2.92 2.77
N ASP A 135 59.73 3.35 3.78
CA ASP A 135 60.89 4.20 3.58
C ASP A 135 61.90 3.59 2.59
N VAL A 136 62.00 2.27 2.56
CA VAL A 136 62.89 1.55 1.64
C VAL A 136 62.43 1.70 0.19
N GLU A 137 61.12 1.63 -0.05
CA GLU A 137 60.55 1.82 -1.39
C GLU A 137 60.66 3.27 -1.85
N LEU A 138 60.41 4.24 -0.94
CA LEU A 138 60.55 5.66 -1.24
C LEU A 138 62.00 6.04 -1.60
N LYS A 139 62.95 5.54 -0.82
CA LYS A 139 64.38 5.75 -1.11
C LYS A 139 64.83 5.10 -2.43
N LYS A 140 64.28 3.95 -2.77
CA LYS A 140 64.55 3.25 -4.03
C LYS A 140 64.05 4.03 -5.25
N ILE A 141 62.91 4.75 -5.12
CA ILE A 141 62.28 5.49 -6.22
C ILE A 141 62.84 6.91 -6.33
N PHE A 142 63.03 7.61 -5.21
CA PHE A 142 63.29 9.05 -5.16
C PHE A 142 64.66 9.41 -4.58
N GLY A 143 65.44 8.45 -4.06
CA GLY A 143 66.67 8.70 -3.31
C GLY A 143 66.38 9.38 -1.97
N ASP A 144 67.28 10.20 -1.48
CA ASP A 144 67.11 10.86 -0.16
C ASP A 144 66.35 12.18 -0.20
N LYS A 145 65.83 12.59 -1.36
CA LYS A 145 65.12 13.86 -1.53
C LYS A 145 63.72 13.65 -2.10
N TYR A 146 62.76 13.56 -1.22
CA TYR A 146 61.31 13.54 -1.58
C TYR A 146 60.49 14.37 -0.58
N ARG A 147 59.29 14.78 -1.00
CA ARG A 147 58.31 15.43 -0.14
C ARG A 147 56.96 14.75 -0.29
N ARG A 148 56.24 14.58 0.80
CA ARG A 148 54.84 14.11 0.78
C ARG A 148 53.94 15.23 0.24
N LEU A 149 53.08 14.90 -0.70
CA LEU A 149 51.97 15.73 -1.18
C LEU A 149 50.72 15.44 -0.35
N PRO A 150 49.68 16.29 -0.41
CA PRO A 150 48.40 15.98 0.21
C PRO A 150 47.85 14.64 -0.27
N ASP A 151 47.27 13.87 0.66
CA ASP A 151 46.73 12.55 0.37
C ASP A 151 45.53 12.63 -0.59
N GLU A 152 45.45 11.71 -1.52
CA GLU A 152 44.24 11.48 -2.30
C GLU A 152 43.23 10.68 -1.47
N ILE A 153 42.07 11.27 -1.22
CA ILE A 153 41.04 10.67 -0.36
C ILE A 153 39.93 10.10 -1.24
N PHE A 154 39.67 8.81 -1.11
CA PHE A 154 38.51 8.17 -1.69
C PHE A 154 37.73 7.41 -0.61
N LYS A 155 36.38 7.44 -0.69
CA LYS A 155 35.50 6.86 0.31
C LYS A 155 34.88 5.56 -0.21
N ARG A 156 34.88 4.53 0.62
CA ARG A 156 34.20 3.24 0.37
C ARG A 156 33.27 2.92 1.54
N LEU A 157 32.09 2.37 1.26
CA LEU A 157 31.16 1.94 2.30
C LEU A 157 31.50 0.52 2.74
N ALA A 158 31.79 0.34 4.04
CA ALA A 158 32.02 -0.96 4.65
C ALA A 158 30.79 -1.38 5.45
N PHE A 159 30.38 -2.63 5.33
CA PHE A 159 29.32 -3.24 6.13
C PHE A 159 29.92 -4.13 7.22
N ARG A 160 29.39 -4.04 8.45
CA ARG A 160 29.70 -4.96 9.54
C ARG A 160 28.41 -5.72 9.88
N PRO A 161 28.44 -7.07 9.91
CA PRO A 161 27.30 -7.87 10.36
C PRO A 161 26.91 -7.53 11.80
N ALA A 162 25.66 -7.84 12.18
CA ALA A 162 25.23 -7.76 13.56
C ALA A 162 26.08 -8.66 14.45
N THR A 163 26.45 -8.18 15.64
CA THR A 163 27.17 -8.94 16.65
C THR A 163 26.25 -9.24 17.82
N PHE A 164 26.44 -10.42 18.42
CA PHE A 164 25.78 -10.82 19.67
C PHE A 164 26.80 -10.71 20.81
N GLU A 165 26.33 -10.26 21.97
CA GLU A 165 27.10 -10.21 23.19
C GLU A 165 26.26 -10.70 24.36
N VAL A 166 26.89 -11.24 25.38
CA VAL A 166 26.23 -11.66 26.62
C VAL A 166 26.42 -10.58 27.66
N GLU A 167 25.29 -10.02 28.15
CA GLU A 167 25.29 -9.11 29.30
C GLU A 167 25.30 -9.95 30.59
N GLU A 168 26.42 -9.99 31.30
CA GLU A 168 26.55 -10.71 32.59
C GLU A 168 26.38 -9.73 33.76
N HIS A 169 25.23 -9.78 34.43
CA HIS A 169 24.89 -8.87 35.51
C HIS A 169 25.34 -9.41 36.87
N HIS A 170 26.38 -8.83 37.46
CA HIS A 170 26.84 -9.13 38.82
C HIS A 170 26.12 -8.23 39.83
N VAL A 171 25.18 -8.81 40.57
CA VAL A 171 24.39 -8.11 41.59
C VAL A 171 25.03 -8.34 42.96
N ALA A 172 25.57 -7.28 43.56
CA ALA A 172 26.18 -7.39 44.89
C ALA A 172 25.13 -7.72 45.97
N VAL A 173 25.46 -8.65 46.83
CA VAL A 173 24.63 -9.09 47.97
C VAL A 173 25.38 -8.74 49.24
N TYR A 174 24.73 -7.99 50.11
CA TYR A 174 25.30 -7.61 51.40
C TYR A 174 24.56 -8.30 52.56
N CYS A 175 25.30 -8.70 53.53
CA CYS A 175 24.76 -9.29 54.77
C CYS A 175 25.09 -8.40 55.96
N GLY A 176 24.11 -8.13 56.81
CA GLY A 176 24.30 -7.37 58.05
C GLY A 176 25.19 -8.10 59.06
N ALA A 177 25.75 -7.39 60.03
CA ALA A 177 26.54 -7.98 61.12
C ALA A 177 25.74 -8.98 62.00
N ASP A 178 24.41 -8.92 61.92
CA ASP A 178 23.45 -9.84 62.55
C ASP A 178 23.30 -11.18 61.81
N ASN A 179 23.91 -11.33 60.64
CA ASN A 179 23.74 -12.46 59.69
C ASN A 179 22.28 -12.79 59.32
N GLN A 180 21.33 -11.88 59.60
CA GLN A 180 19.90 -12.08 59.29
C GLN A 180 19.42 -11.11 58.20
N THR A 181 19.94 -9.90 58.14
CA THR A 181 19.55 -8.92 57.17
C THR A 181 20.36 -9.07 55.87
N ILE A 182 19.71 -9.52 54.78
CA ILE A 182 20.33 -9.65 53.47
C ILE A 182 19.73 -8.62 52.53
N VAL A 183 20.58 -7.76 51.96
CA VAL A 183 20.19 -6.74 50.98
C VAL A 183 20.93 -7.01 49.67
N ARG A 184 20.20 -6.87 48.56
CA ARG A 184 20.76 -6.96 47.19
C ARG A 184 20.77 -5.58 46.56
N SER A 185 21.82 -5.28 45.81
CA SER A 185 21.83 -4.11 44.94
C SER A 185 20.70 -4.18 43.93
N ASP A 186 20.20 -3.03 43.52
CA ASP A 186 19.22 -2.95 42.44
C ASP A 186 19.85 -3.42 41.13
N ARG A 187 19.15 -4.28 40.40
CA ARG A 187 19.57 -4.81 39.10
C ARG A 187 18.85 -4.18 37.92
N GLY A 188 17.98 -3.19 38.21
CA GLY A 188 17.08 -2.62 37.21
C GLY A 188 15.93 -3.57 36.82
N VAL A 189 15.05 -3.06 35.95
CA VAL A 189 13.87 -3.79 35.49
C VAL A 189 14.26 -4.72 34.34
N SER A 190 14.05 -6.04 34.52
CA SER A 190 14.20 -7.02 33.42
C SER A 190 13.01 -6.90 32.49
N LEU A 191 13.24 -6.90 31.16
CA LEU A 191 12.16 -6.79 30.15
C LEU A 191 11.09 -7.88 30.35
N LEU A 192 11.51 -9.13 30.50
CA LEU A 192 10.63 -10.25 30.85
C LEU A 192 11.28 -11.06 31.97
N ARG A 193 10.48 -11.49 32.97
CA ARG A 193 10.96 -12.29 34.08
C ARG A 193 11.45 -13.67 33.58
N ASN A 194 12.58 -14.13 34.10
CA ASN A 194 13.18 -15.40 33.75
C ASN A 194 13.46 -15.61 32.26
N SER A 195 13.77 -14.54 31.54
CA SER A 195 14.09 -14.54 30.12
C SER A 195 15.46 -13.95 29.88
N ILE A 196 16.13 -14.46 28.86
CA ILE A 196 17.41 -13.92 28.36
C ILE A 196 17.22 -12.74 27.40
N VAL A 197 15.98 -12.38 27.08
CA VAL A 197 15.69 -11.32 26.09
C VAL A 197 15.97 -9.94 26.69
N THR A 198 16.81 -9.19 26.01
CA THR A 198 17.07 -7.78 26.29
C THR A 198 16.19 -6.89 25.41
N PRO A 199 16.00 -5.60 25.74
CA PRO A 199 15.32 -4.64 24.87
C PRO A 199 15.93 -4.56 23.46
N SER A 200 17.26 -4.67 23.35
CA SER A 200 17.97 -4.63 22.06
C SER A 200 17.67 -5.85 21.20
N LEU A 201 17.70 -7.06 21.78
CA LEU A 201 17.37 -8.30 21.08
C LEU A 201 15.90 -8.32 20.63
N GLN A 202 14.97 -7.93 21.50
CA GLN A 202 13.55 -7.89 21.16
C GLN A 202 13.26 -6.84 20.09
N ALA A 203 13.90 -5.68 20.13
CA ALA A 203 13.80 -4.66 19.08
C ALA A 203 14.33 -5.18 17.73
N ALA A 204 15.42 -5.96 17.74
CA ALA A 204 15.95 -6.60 16.53
C ALA A 204 14.96 -7.61 15.94
N ILE A 205 14.27 -8.39 16.79
CA ILE A 205 13.22 -9.34 16.36
C ILE A 205 12.04 -8.58 15.75
N TYR A 206 11.56 -7.50 16.40
CA TYR A 206 10.49 -6.65 15.85
C TYR A 206 10.88 -6.04 14.50
N ASN A 207 12.06 -5.46 14.42
CA ASN A 207 12.54 -4.84 13.18
C ASN A 207 12.68 -5.87 12.05
N SER A 208 13.26 -7.04 12.34
CA SER A 208 13.43 -8.10 11.35
C SER A 208 12.08 -8.61 10.83
N LYS A 209 11.12 -8.88 11.73
CA LYS A 209 9.84 -9.47 11.36
C LYS A 209 8.87 -8.46 10.73
N TYR A 210 8.70 -7.28 11.32
CA TYR A 210 7.63 -6.34 10.98
C TYR A 210 8.09 -5.18 10.07
N VAL A 211 9.39 -4.91 10.01
CA VAL A 211 9.94 -3.91 9.09
C VAL A 211 10.56 -4.56 7.87
N ASN A 212 11.40 -5.62 8.07
CA ASN A 212 12.10 -6.32 7.00
C ASN A 212 11.34 -7.55 6.47
N ALA A 213 10.13 -7.82 7.00
CA ALA A 213 9.26 -8.93 6.59
C ALA A 213 9.89 -10.33 6.70
N LEU A 214 10.87 -10.54 7.59
CA LEU A 214 11.54 -11.82 7.78
C LEU A 214 10.69 -12.76 8.66
N PRO A 215 10.40 -14.01 8.22
CA PRO A 215 9.79 -15.02 9.08
C PRO A 215 10.69 -15.39 10.27
N LEU A 216 10.11 -15.65 11.43
CA LEU A 216 10.88 -16.09 12.62
C LEU A 216 11.73 -17.34 12.37
N TYR A 217 11.28 -18.24 11.46
CA TYR A 217 12.08 -19.39 11.05
C TYR A 217 13.40 -18.97 10.39
N ARG A 218 13.37 -18.00 9.48
CA ARG A 218 14.59 -17.51 8.82
C ARG A 218 15.51 -16.80 9.82
N LEU A 219 14.92 -16.07 10.76
CA LEU A 219 15.67 -15.41 11.83
C LEU A 219 16.31 -16.42 12.78
N GLU A 220 15.62 -17.51 13.13
CA GLU A 220 16.19 -18.64 13.87
C GLU A 220 17.41 -19.25 13.16
N GLN A 221 17.31 -19.45 11.84
CA GLN A 221 18.42 -19.96 11.05
C GLN A 221 19.59 -18.96 10.97
N GLU A 222 19.30 -17.66 10.91
CA GLU A 222 20.31 -16.62 10.94
C GLU A 222 21.05 -16.58 12.27
N PHE A 223 20.35 -16.66 13.40
CA PHE A 223 20.95 -16.72 14.72
C PHE A 223 21.84 -17.95 14.88
N LYS A 224 21.41 -19.12 14.38
CA LYS A 224 22.25 -20.34 14.40
C LYS A 224 23.55 -20.19 13.61
N ARG A 225 23.60 -19.41 12.53
CA ARG A 225 24.85 -19.11 11.79
C ARG A 225 25.82 -18.25 12.60
N HIS A 226 25.33 -17.57 13.62
CA HIS A 226 26.12 -16.81 14.59
C HIS A 226 26.30 -17.54 15.92
N ASP A 227 26.14 -18.87 15.94
CA ASP A 227 26.24 -19.75 17.12
C ASP A 227 25.28 -19.41 18.26
N VAL A 228 24.19 -18.67 17.96
CA VAL A 228 23.14 -18.30 18.91
C VAL A 228 21.93 -19.20 18.73
N ASN A 229 21.60 -20.00 19.74
CA ASN A 229 20.50 -20.96 19.68
C ASN A 229 19.23 -20.40 20.37
N ILE A 230 18.44 -19.66 19.65
CA ILE A 230 17.14 -19.12 20.09
C ILE A 230 16.04 -19.66 19.17
N SER A 231 15.08 -20.40 19.74
CA SER A 231 14.00 -20.98 18.96
C SER A 231 13.01 -19.92 18.48
N ARG A 232 12.40 -20.14 17.31
CA ARG A 232 11.30 -19.30 16.79
C ARG A 232 10.13 -19.21 17.78
N GLN A 233 9.90 -20.25 18.60
CA GLN A 233 8.86 -20.27 19.61
C GLN A 233 9.15 -19.26 20.73
N ASN A 234 10.40 -19.19 21.22
CA ASN A 234 10.81 -18.19 22.20
C ASN A 234 10.65 -16.78 21.65
N MET A 235 11.13 -16.53 20.43
CA MET A 235 10.96 -15.24 19.76
C MET A 235 9.48 -14.83 19.60
N ALA A 236 8.60 -15.79 19.26
CA ALA A 236 7.16 -15.54 19.16
C ALA A 236 6.56 -15.21 20.55
N ASN A 237 6.90 -15.97 21.57
CA ASN A 237 6.42 -15.76 22.94
C ASN A 237 6.86 -14.39 23.50
N TRP A 238 8.12 -14.02 23.30
CA TRP A 238 8.63 -12.71 23.72
C TRP A 238 7.92 -11.57 22.96
N THR A 239 7.71 -11.76 21.66
CA THR A 239 6.98 -10.79 20.83
C THR A 239 5.54 -10.59 21.32
N ILE A 240 4.82 -11.67 21.62
CA ILE A 240 3.45 -11.59 22.13
C ILE A 240 3.43 -10.90 23.51
N GLN A 241 4.26 -11.36 24.46
CA GLN A 241 4.29 -10.80 25.80
C GLN A 241 4.67 -9.31 25.83
N CYS A 242 5.71 -8.91 25.07
CA CYS A 242 6.11 -7.51 25.00
C CYS A 242 5.05 -6.64 24.29
N SER A 243 4.36 -7.16 23.27
CA SER A 243 3.28 -6.45 22.62
C SER A 243 2.08 -6.25 23.55
N GLU A 244 1.65 -7.31 24.25
CA GLU A 244 0.48 -7.24 25.14
C GLU A 244 0.76 -6.43 26.42
N ARG A 245 1.96 -6.52 26.99
CA ARG A 245 2.28 -5.93 28.26
C ARG A 245 2.73 -4.47 28.15
N TYR A 246 3.48 -4.13 27.13
CA TYR A 246 4.12 -2.83 26.98
C TYR A 246 3.60 -2.03 25.78
N LEU A 247 3.69 -2.60 24.59
CA LEU A 247 3.39 -1.85 23.37
C LEU A 247 1.90 -1.56 23.17
N SER A 248 1.01 -2.35 23.80
CA SER A 248 -0.44 -2.07 23.80
C SER A 248 -0.78 -0.72 24.42
N LEU A 249 -0.05 -0.30 25.47
CA LEU A 249 -0.26 0.99 26.13
C LEU A 249 -0.04 2.16 25.14
N LEU A 250 1.04 2.08 24.38
CA LEU A 250 1.33 3.09 23.35
C LEU A 250 0.35 2.99 22.18
N TYR A 251 -0.06 1.78 21.79
CA TYR A 251 -1.09 1.58 20.76
C TYR A 251 -2.40 2.25 21.14
N ASP A 252 -2.86 2.08 22.39
CA ASP A 252 -4.10 2.70 22.88
C ASP A 252 -3.98 4.24 22.94
N ARG A 253 -2.80 4.75 23.29
CA ARG A 253 -2.51 6.19 23.27
C ARG A 253 -2.54 6.75 21.84
N LEU A 254 -1.93 6.04 20.88
CA LEU A 254 -1.99 6.39 19.46
C LEU A 254 -3.42 6.32 18.91
N HIS A 255 -4.22 5.33 19.35
CA HIS A 255 -5.64 5.22 18.94
C HIS A 255 -6.45 6.43 19.46
N LYS A 256 -6.20 6.88 20.67
CA LYS A 256 -6.82 8.10 21.19
C LYS A 256 -6.45 9.31 20.33
N SER A 257 -5.17 9.51 20.03
CA SER A 257 -4.70 10.61 19.19
C SER A 257 -5.23 10.51 17.74
N LEU A 258 -5.41 9.29 17.20
CA LEU A 258 -5.99 9.09 15.87
C LEU A 258 -7.43 9.62 15.78
N LYS A 259 -8.23 9.46 16.84
CA LYS A 259 -9.62 9.93 16.89
C LYS A 259 -9.76 11.46 16.89
N GLU A 260 -8.69 12.19 17.23
CA GLU A 260 -8.67 13.66 17.23
C GLU A 260 -8.38 14.23 15.82
N CYS A 261 -8.06 13.39 14.85
CA CYS A 261 -7.75 13.82 13.49
C CYS A 261 -9.02 14.08 12.67
N PRO A 262 -9.07 15.12 11.83
CA PRO A 262 -10.29 15.49 11.09
C PRO A 262 -10.62 14.49 9.97
N VAL A 263 -9.60 13.85 9.38
CA VAL A 263 -9.74 12.90 8.28
C VAL A 263 -8.97 11.63 8.57
N LEU A 264 -9.66 10.51 8.48
CA LEU A 264 -9.06 9.18 8.51
C LEU A 264 -9.23 8.47 7.17
N GLN A 265 -8.32 7.56 6.92
CA GLN A 265 -8.39 6.62 5.81
C GLN A 265 -8.46 5.20 6.35
N ALA A 266 -9.30 4.35 5.79
CA ALA A 266 -9.44 2.96 6.21
C ALA A 266 -9.49 2.00 5.03
N ASP A 267 -9.00 0.79 5.28
CA ASP A 267 -9.06 -0.35 4.35
C ASP A 267 -8.80 -1.64 5.14
N GLU A 268 -9.01 -2.82 4.56
CA GLU A 268 -8.75 -4.09 5.22
C GLU A 268 -8.21 -5.14 4.25
N THR A 269 -7.45 -6.11 4.80
CA THR A 269 -6.90 -7.23 4.04
C THR A 269 -7.14 -8.55 4.76
N PRO A 270 -7.45 -9.65 4.04
CA PRO A 270 -7.63 -10.94 4.67
C PRO A 270 -6.32 -11.47 5.26
N VAL A 271 -6.41 -12.17 6.38
CA VAL A 271 -5.34 -12.91 7.04
C VAL A 271 -5.86 -14.24 7.51
N GLU A 272 -5.02 -15.26 7.50
CA GLU A 272 -5.36 -16.59 7.98
C GLU A 272 -4.74 -16.84 9.36
N VAL A 273 -5.56 -17.28 10.32
CA VAL A 273 -5.14 -17.63 11.69
C VAL A 273 -5.53 -19.08 11.94
N SER A 274 -4.54 -19.93 12.27
CA SER A 274 -4.74 -21.37 12.34
C SER A 274 -5.56 -21.81 13.56
N LYS A 275 -5.30 -21.23 14.72
CA LYS A 275 -5.96 -21.56 16.00
C LYS A 275 -6.89 -20.41 16.40
N ASP A 276 -8.04 -20.33 15.74
CA ASP A 276 -9.06 -19.31 16.01
C ASP A 276 -10.46 -19.91 16.31
N ASP A 277 -10.51 -21.22 16.61
CA ASP A 277 -11.72 -21.98 16.95
C ASP A 277 -12.78 -21.99 15.82
N ARG A 278 -12.37 -21.78 14.57
CA ARG A 278 -13.21 -21.85 13.38
C ARG A 278 -12.70 -22.91 12.40
N PRO A 279 -13.54 -23.36 11.45
CA PRO A 279 -13.10 -24.29 10.43
C PRO A 279 -11.85 -23.81 9.69
N ALA A 280 -10.97 -24.74 9.31
CA ALA A 280 -9.77 -24.44 8.54
C ALA A 280 -10.09 -23.65 7.26
N GLY A 281 -9.27 -22.65 6.93
CA GLY A 281 -9.49 -21.74 5.79
C GLY A 281 -10.45 -20.59 6.08
N SER A 282 -10.96 -20.45 7.31
CA SER A 282 -11.74 -19.28 7.73
C SER A 282 -10.88 -18.01 7.63
N LYS A 283 -11.38 -17.00 6.92
CA LYS A 283 -10.69 -15.73 6.76
C LYS A 283 -10.93 -14.83 7.97
N SER A 284 -9.87 -14.36 8.56
CA SER A 284 -9.80 -13.21 9.45
C SER A 284 -9.34 -11.98 8.67
N TYR A 285 -9.33 -10.82 9.29
CA TYR A 285 -9.01 -9.56 8.61
C TYR A 285 -8.07 -8.72 9.47
N MET A 286 -7.16 -8.06 8.79
CA MET A 286 -6.35 -6.99 9.34
C MET A 286 -6.89 -5.69 8.77
N TRP A 287 -7.52 -4.89 9.62
CA TRP A 287 -8.02 -3.56 9.31
C TRP A 287 -6.90 -2.57 9.50
N VAL A 288 -6.87 -1.54 8.68
CA VAL A 288 -5.88 -0.46 8.77
C VAL A 288 -6.64 0.86 8.84
N TYR A 289 -6.31 1.65 9.84
CA TYR A 289 -6.80 3.01 10.01
C TYR A 289 -5.61 3.95 10.10
N ARG A 290 -5.67 5.05 9.39
CA ARG A 290 -4.58 6.00 9.41
C ARG A 290 -5.07 7.44 9.28
N THR A 291 -4.23 8.39 9.66
CA THR A 291 -4.43 9.80 9.36
C THR A 291 -4.47 10.05 7.86
N GLY A 292 -5.26 11.00 7.41
CA GLY A 292 -5.32 11.41 6.01
C GLY A 292 -3.93 11.78 5.47
N LYS A 293 -3.67 11.51 4.19
CA LYS A 293 -2.38 11.79 3.53
C LYS A 293 -1.97 13.28 3.62
N LEU A 294 -2.94 14.17 3.66
CA LEU A 294 -2.72 15.62 3.75
C LEU A 294 -2.56 16.13 5.19
N TYR A 295 -2.59 15.22 6.17
CA TYR A 295 -2.33 15.52 7.58
C TYR A 295 -0.85 15.25 7.89
N ASP A 296 -0.08 16.31 8.05
CA ASP A 296 1.39 16.26 8.15
C ASP A 296 1.94 16.37 9.58
N LYS A 297 1.08 16.76 10.56
CA LYS A 297 1.54 17.07 11.92
C LYS A 297 2.01 15.86 12.71
N SER A 298 1.29 14.76 12.64
CA SER A 298 1.53 13.55 13.45
C SER A 298 0.90 12.35 12.73
N PRO A 299 1.54 11.83 11.67
CA PRO A 299 0.98 10.70 10.93
C PRO A 299 0.92 9.46 11.80
N ILE A 300 -0.26 8.83 11.86
CA ILE A 300 -0.54 7.61 12.62
C ILE A 300 -1.04 6.55 11.65
N VAL A 301 -0.56 5.32 11.82
CA VAL A 301 -1.03 4.13 11.09
C VAL A 301 -1.30 3.03 12.10
N LEU A 302 -2.54 2.62 12.26
CA LEU A 302 -2.94 1.56 13.17
C LEU A 302 -3.51 0.38 12.42
N TYR A 303 -3.10 -0.81 12.84
CA TYR A 303 -3.65 -2.10 12.41
C TYR A 303 -4.52 -2.66 13.51
N ASP A 304 -5.66 -3.20 13.14
CA ASP A 304 -6.59 -3.87 14.06
C ASP A 304 -6.94 -5.26 13.52
N TYR A 305 -6.66 -6.30 14.29
CA TYR A 305 -6.98 -7.67 13.93
C TYR A 305 -8.39 -8.03 14.34
N GLN A 306 -9.18 -8.53 13.38
CA GLN A 306 -10.54 -8.97 13.62
C GLN A 306 -10.84 -10.32 12.95
N ARG A 307 -11.62 -11.17 13.63
CA ARG A 307 -11.97 -12.52 13.15
C ARG A 307 -12.90 -12.51 11.92
N THR A 308 -13.60 -11.42 11.67
CA THR A 308 -14.58 -11.32 10.58
C THR A 308 -14.51 -9.95 9.89
N ARG A 309 -15.25 -9.81 8.78
CA ARG A 309 -15.35 -8.53 8.04
C ARG A 309 -16.69 -7.82 8.35
N LYS A 310 -17.25 -8.00 9.56
CA LYS A 310 -18.53 -7.41 9.96
C LYS A 310 -18.40 -5.94 10.34
N ALA A 311 -19.52 -5.20 10.21
CA ALA A 311 -19.60 -3.78 10.53
C ALA A 311 -19.30 -3.46 12.02
N ASP A 312 -19.51 -4.41 12.92
CA ASP A 312 -19.30 -4.24 14.35
C ASP A 312 -17.83 -3.86 14.68
N HIS A 313 -16.89 -4.37 13.89
CA HIS A 313 -15.46 -4.11 14.13
C HIS A 313 -15.08 -2.64 13.86
N PRO A 314 -15.28 -2.09 12.66
CA PRO A 314 -15.01 -0.68 12.44
C PRO A 314 -15.96 0.24 13.24
N ARG A 315 -17.19 -0.19 13.57
CA ARG A 315 -18.07 0.57 14.48
C ARG A 315 -17.45 0.71 15.87
N THR A 316 -16.87 -0.37 16.41
CA THR A 316 -16.19 -0.35 17.71
C THR A 316 -14.90 0.47 17.66
N PHE A 317 -14.07 0.28 16.64
CA PHE A 317 -12.81 1.00 16.50
C PHE A 317 -13.03 2.52 16.35
N LEU A 318 -14.01 2.91 15.54
CA LEU A 318 -14.36 4.31 15.27
C LEU A 318 -15.35 4.90 16.29
N LYS A 319 -15.65 4.18 17.38
CA LYS A 319 -16.44 4.74 18.46
C LYS A 319 -15.78 6.03 18.98
N GLU A 320 -16.55 7.09 19.15
CA GLU A 320 -16.07 8.42 19.56
C GLU A 320 -15.22 9.20 18.52
N TYR A 321 -14.99 8.64 17.35
CA TYR A 321 -14.41 9.40 16.24
C TYR A 321 -15.52 10.23 15.58
N SER A 322 -15.29 11.51 15.34
CA SER A 322 -16.14 12.37 14.51
C SER A 322 -15.28 13.02 13.42
N GLY A 323 -15.76 13.01 12.18
CA GLY A 323 -15.00 13.54 11.07
C GLY A 323 -15.26 12.82 9.75
N ILE A 324 -14.25 12.77 8.88
CA ILE A 324 -14.36 12.19 7.53
C ILE A 324 -13.54 10.91 7.45
N LEU A 325 -14.16 9.84 6.95
CA LEU A 325 -13.53 8.56 6.71
C LEU A 325 -13.47 8.27 5.20
N LEU A 326 -12.28 8.28 4.62
CA LEU A 326 -12.03 7.92 3.23
C LEU A 326 -11.84 6.41 3.09
N THR A 327 -12.64 5.76 2.21
CA THR A 327 -12.65 4.31 2.03
C THR A 327 -12.76 3.90 0.56
N ASP A 328 -12.62 2.58 0.30
CA ASP A 328 -12.74 1.96 -1.03
C ASP A 328 -14.18 1.82 -1.56
N GLY A 329 -15.19 2.19 -0.76
CA GLY A 329 -16.62 2.00 -1.09
C GLY A 329 -17.17 0.66 -0.61
N TYR A 330 -16.53 0.00 0.34
CA TYR A 330 -17.08 -1.18 0.99
C TYR A 330 -18.35 -0.83 1.78
N GLN A 331 -19.42 -1.62 1.56
CA GLN A 331 -20.77 -1.34 2.07
C GLN A 331 -20.84 -1.17 3.60
N VAL A 332 -19.94 -1.80 4.34
CA VAL A 332 -19.86 -1.70 5.80
C VAL A 332 -19.65 -0.26 6.26
N TYR A 333 -18.74 0.47 5.62
CA TYR A 333 -18.47 1.87 5.95
C TYR A 333 -19.67 2.78 5.64
N HIS A 334 -20.36 2.51 4.53
CA HIS A 334 -21.59 3.24 4.18
C HIS A 334 -22.72 2.98 5.20
N THR A 335 -22.78 1.77 5.76
CA THR A 335 -23.76 1.45 6.80
C THR A 335 -23.47 2.26 8.06
N ILE A 336 -22.23 2.28 8.53
CA ILE A 336 -21.82 3.05 9.71
C ILE A 336 -22.03 4.56 9.51
N GLY A 337 -21.69 5.09 8.33
CA GLY A 337 -21.89 6.51 8.00
C GLY A 337 -23.37 6.92 7.91
N ARG A 338 -24.30 5.97 7.64
CA ARG A 338 -25.75 6.24 7.70
C ARG A 338 -26.31 6.18 9.10
N GLU A 339 -25.66 5.45 10.01
CA GLU A 339 -26.06 5.32 11.41
C GLU A 339 -25.61 6.53 12.25
N ARG A 340 -24.67 7.36 11.72
CA ARG A 340 -23.99 8.42 12.46
C ARG A 340 -23.96 9.72 11.67
N GLU A 341 -24.50 10.79 12.22
CA GLU A 341 -24.48 12.14 11.61
C GLU A 341 -23.11 12.82 11.71
N ASP A 342 -22.33 12.44 12.73
CA ASP A 342 -20.99 12.98 13.00
C ASP A 342 -19.87 12.30 12.17
N LEU A 343 -20.22 11.31 11.31
CA LEU A 343 -19.27 10.59 10.47
C LEU A 343 -19.63 10.70 8.99
N THR A 344 -18.80 11.43 8.24
CA THR A 344 -18.93 11.53 6.78
C THR A 344 -18.06 10.52 6.09
N ILE A 345 -18.63 9.75 5.15
CA ILE A 345 -17.86 8.80 4.34
C ILE A 345 -17.46 9.46 3.02
N ALA A 346 -16.16 9.43 2.71
CA ALA A 346 -15.60 9.84 1.43
C ALA A 346 -15.21 8.61 0.60
N GLY A 347 -15.34 8.69 -0.73
CA GLY A 347 -15.04 7.62 -1.67
C GLY A 347 -13.69 7.81 -2.35
N CYS A 348 -13.03 6.72 -2.69
CA CYS A 348 -11.72 6.69 -3.34
C CYS A 348 -11.84 6.67 -4.87
N TRP A 349 -11.30 7.69 -5.56
CA TRP A 349 -11.27 7.77 -7.03
C TRP A 349 -10.34 6.73 -7.68
N SER A 350 -9.30 6.27 -6.98
CA SER A 350 -8.43 5.19 -7.49
C SER A 350 -9.21 3.90 -7.71
N HIS A 351 -10.19 3.59 -6.86
CA HIS A 351 -11.07 2.42 -7.03
C HIS A 351 -12.03 2.57 -8.21
N ALA A 352 -12.58 3.76 -8.43
CA ALA A 352 -13.36 4.05 -9.63
C ALA A 352 -12.52 3.88 -10.90
N ARG A 353 -11.29 4.45 -10.91
CA ARG A 353 -10.35 4.37 -12.01
C ARG A 353 -9.91 2.94 -12.33
N ARG A 354 -9.61 2.13 -11.31
CA ARG A 354 -9.11 0.74 -11.46
C ARG A 354 -10.06 -0.11 -12.31
N ARG A 355 -11.37 0.08 -12.18
CA ARG A 355 -12.39 -0.68 -12.94
C ARG A 355 -12.27 -0.48 -14.45
N PHE A 356 -11.95 0.73 -14.88
CA PHE A 356 -11.73 1.05 -16.29
C PHE A 356 -10.32 0.68 -16.76
N ALA A 357 -9.33 0.86 -15.89
CA ALA A 357 -7.94 0.50 -16.17
C ALA A 357 -7.78 -0.99 -16.46
N GLU A 358 -8.49 -1.87 -15.74
CA GLU A 358 -8.49 -3.32 -16.00
C GLU A 358 -8.98 -3.65 -17.42
N VAL A 359 -10.05 -2.98 -17.88
CA VAL A 359 -10.62 -3.21 -19.23
C VAL A 359 -9.64 -2.75 -20.31
N VAL A 360 -9.13 -1.52 -20.17
CA VAL A 360 -8.19 -0.95 -21.14
C VAL A 360 -6.89 -1.75 -21.20
N LYS A 361 -6.40 -2.22 -20.05
CA LYS A 361 -5.20 -3.06 -19.99
C LYS A 361 -5.41 -4.43 -20.65
N ALA A 362 -6.57 -5.04 -20.43
CA ALA A 362 -6.90 -6.34 -21.02
C ALA A 362 -6.98 -6.28 -22.56
N ASN A 363 -7.55 -5.21 -23.09
CA ASN A 363 -7.71 -5.02 -24.54
C ASN A 363 -6.47 -4.40 -25.24
N GLY A 364 -5.56 -3.82 -24.44
CA GLY A 364 -4.42 -3.03 -24.91
C GLY A 364 -4.81 -1.56 -25.20
N THR A 365 -3.91 -0.63 -24.86
CA THR A 365 -4.19 0.81 -24.90
C THR A 365 -4.61 1.30 -26.28
N GLU A 366 -3.89 0.88 -27.32
CA GLU A 366 -4.17 1.34 -28.70
C GLU A 366 -5.54 0.88 -29.20
N LYS A 367 -5.91 -0.38 -28.93
CA LYS A 367 -7.21 -0.94 -29.31
C LYS A 367 -8.37 -0.37 -28.49
N SER A 368 -8.08 0.18 -27.31
CA SER A 368 -9.09 0.75 -26.43
C SER A 368 -9.38 2.23 -26.73
N LYS A 369 -8.57 2.89 -27.54
CA LYS A 369 -8.84 4.29 -27.97
C LYS A 369 -10.24 4.39 -28.59
N GLY A 370 -11.02 5.35 -28.11
CA GLY A 370 -12.42 5.56 -28.54
C GLY A 370 -13.46 4.70 -27.80
N THR A 371 -13.06 3.78 -26.91
CA THR A 371 -14.01 3.06 -26.06
C THR A 371 -14.45 3.89 -24.86
N LEU A 372 -15.64 3.63 -24.33
CA LEU A 372 -16.15 4.32 -23.13
C LEU A 372 -15.26 4.09 -21.91
N ALA A 373 -14.62 2.92 -21.77
CA ALA A 373 -13.66 2.65 -20.68
C ALA A 373 -12.42 3.55 -20.77
N TYR A 374 -11.89 3.75 -21.99
CA TYR A 374 -10.75 4.63 -22.23
C TYR A 374 -11.11 6.10 -21.95
N GLU A 375 -12.28 6.53 -22.40
CA GLU A 375 -12.76 7.90 -22.17
C GLU A 375 -12.99 8.17 -20.68
N ALA A 376 -13.56 7.22 -19.94
CA ALA A 376 -13.68 7.32 -18.48
C ALA A 376 -12.31 7.50 -17.80
N LEU A 377 -11.30 6.74 -18.22
CA LEU A 377 -9.93 6.89 -17.71
C LEU A 377 -9.35 8.27 -18.01
N ARG A 378 -9.55 8.77 -19.21
CA ARG A 378 -9.08 10.09 -19.64
C ARG A 378 -9.67 11.20 -18.76
N GLN A 379 -10.99 11.16 -18.55
CA GLN A 379 -11.69 12.16 -17.72
C GLN A 379 -11.25 12.09 -16.25
N ILE A 380 -11.13 10.89 -15.67
CA ILE A 380 -10.61 10.71 -14.31
C ILE A 380 -9.16 11.21 -14.20
N SER A 381 -8.34 11.02 -15.24
CA SER A 381 -6.96 11.52 -15.26
C SER A 381 -6.90 13.06 -15.27
N VAL A 382 -7.83 13.73 -15.94
CA VAL A 382 -7.96 15.21 -15.90
C VAL A 382 -8.31 15.68 -14.48
N ILE A 383 -9.29 15.03 -13.83
CA ILE A 383 -9.67 15.34 -12.44
C ILE A 383 -8.46 15.19 -11.50
N ASN A 384 -7.74 14.08 -11.61
CA ASN A 384 -6.54 13.82 -10.81
C ASN A 384 -5.43 14.86 -11.03
N LYS A 385 -5.20 15.25 -12.28
CA LYS A 385 -4.18 16.25 -12.63
C LYS A 385 -4.51 17.61 -12.00
N LEU A 386 -5.75 18.07 -12.16
CA LEU A 386 -6.20 19.34 -11.60
C LEU A 386 -6.10 19.34 -10.06
N ASP A 387 -6.50 18.26 -9.38
CA ASP A 387 -6.43 18.19 -7.92
C ASP A 387 -4.97 18.12 -7.43
N LYS A 388 -4.08 17.44 -8.15
CA LYS A 388 -2.65 17.36 -7.83
C LYS A 388 -1.96 18.73 -7.88
N GLU A 389 -2.35 19.59 -8.81
CA GLU A 389 -1.83 20.96 -8.92
C GLU A 389 -2.17 21.83 -7.68
N LEU A 390 -3.15 21.38 -6.88
CA LEU A 390 -3.59 22.06 -5.66
C LEU A 390 -2.95 21.49 -4.38
N SER A 391 -2.05 20.51 -4.47
CA SER A 391 -1.51 19.75 -3.32
C SER A 391 -0.79 20.61 -2.28
N ASP A 392 -0.11 21.67 -2.71
CA ASP A 392 0.74 22.50 -1.86
C ASP A 392 0.00 23.72 -1.25
N LEU A 393 -1.29 23.84 -1.54
CA LEU A 393 -2.13 24.95 -1.05
C LEU A 393 -2.71 24.65 0.33
N SER A 394 -3.10 25.72 1.05
CA SER A 394 -3.88 25.59 2.28
C SER A 394 -5.24 24.91 2.06
N ASN A 395 -5.84 24.36 3.12
CA ASN A 395 -7.13 23.69 2.99
C ASN A 395 -8.23 24.59 2.44
N GLU A 396 -8.28 25.86 2.89
CA GLU A 396 -9.28 26.83 2.43
C GLU A 396 -9.07 27.21 0.96
N GLU A 397 -7.84 27.43 0.54
CA GLU A 397 -7.52 27.74 -0.86
C GLU A 397 -7.81 26.56 -1.76
N ARG A 398 -7.47 25.36 -1.31
CA ARG A 398 -7.74 24.11 -2.01
C ARG A 398 -9.23 23.89 -2.24
N VAL A 399 -10.08 24.12 -1.23
CA VAL A 399 -11.55 24.05 -1.38
C VAL A 399 -12.02 25.04 -2.45
N LYS A 400 -11.61 26.32 -2.35
CA LYS A 400 -12.02 27.35 -3.32
C LYS A 400 -11.65 26.97 -4.75
N LEU A 401 -10.43 26.50 -4.97
CA LEU A 401 -9.98 26.12 -6.31
C LEU A 401 -10.60 24.80 -6.78
N ARG A 402 -10.83 23.83 -5.90
CA ARG A 402 -11.61 22.63 -6.21
C ARG A 402 -13.01 22.98 -6.72
N GLN A 403 -13.70 23.91 -6.08
CA GLN A 403 -15.03 24.36 -6.53
C GLN A 403 -14.99 25.04 -7.90
N LEU A 404 -13.92 25.81 -8.21
CA LEU A 404 -13.78 26.54 -9.46
C LEU A 404 -13.30 25.67 -10.63
N THR A 405 -12.32 24.79 -10.40
CA THR A 405 -11.61 24.09 -11.48
C THR A 405 -11.90 22.59 -11.54
N VAL A 406 -12.00 21.90 -10.39
CA VAL A 406 -12.17 20.45 -10.32
C VAL A 406 -13.64 20.06 -10.41
N LYS A 407 -14.52 20.73 -9.68
CA LYS A 407 -15.95 20.42 -9.62
C LYS A 407 -16.64 20.41 -10.98
N PRO A 408 -16.42 21.37 -11.90
CA PRO A 408 -17.01 21.31 -13.23
C PRO A 408 -16.65 20.04 -14.00
N GLN A 409 -15.40 19.55 -13.87
CA GLN A 409 -14.95 18.31 -14.50
C GLN A 409 -15.59 17.08 -13.86
N VAL A 410 -15.74 17.07 -12.53
CA VAL A 410 -16.42 16.00 -11.79
C VAL A 410 -17.90 15.93 -12.20
N GLU A 411 -18.60 17.05 -12.26
CA GLU A 411 -20.01 17.10 -12.69
C GLU A 411 -20.18 16.66 -14.16
N ALA A 412 -19.29 17.10 -15.03
CA ALA A 412 -19.27 16.69 -16.44
C ALA A 412 -19.05 15.17 -16.56
N PHE A 413 -18.12 14.60 -15.77
CA PHE A 413 -17.89 13.16 -15.74
C PHE A 413 -19.14 12.37 -15.32
N PHE A 414 -19.80 12.74 -14.22
CA PHE A 414 -21.01 12.03 -13.78
C PHE A 414 -22.18 12.18 -14.74
N THR A 415 -22.34 13.35 -15.36
CA THR A 415 -23.33 13.58 -16.41
C THR A 415 -23.07 12.65 -17.60
N TRP A 416 -21.81 12.59 -18.04
CA TRP A 416 -21.38 11.74 -19.15
C TRP A 416 -21.57 10.25 -18.83
N VAL A 417 -21.22 9.79 -17.62
CA VAL A 417 -21.44 8.39 -17.17
C VAL A 417 -22.92 8.01 -17.21
N LYS A 418 -23.80 8.89 -16.71
CA LYS A 418 -25.26 8.65 -16.73
C LYS A 418 -25.82 8.61 -18.15
N LEU A 419 -25.32 9.47 -19.02
CA LEU A 419 -25.78 9.55 -20.42
C LEU A 419 -25.43 8.28 -21.21
N HIS A 420 -24.21 7.73 -21.04
CA HIS A 420 -23.73 6.59 -21.83
C HIS A 420 -23.96 5.22 -21.18
N LEU A 421 -24.57 5.15 -20.00
CA LEU A 421 -24.79 3.87 -19.30
C LEU A 421 -25.63 2.87 -20.12
N HIS A 422 -26.62 3.37 -20.85
CA HIS A 422 -27.54 2.53 -21.65
C HIS A 422 -26.88 1.98 -22.94
N GLU A 423 -25.76 2.54 -23.39
CA GLU A 423 -25.02 2.07 -24.55
C GLU A 423 -24.19 0.81 -24.25
N LEU A 424 -23.94 0.55 -22.97
CA LEU A 424 -23.08 -0.54 -22.53
C LEU A 424 -23.81 -1.88 -22.46
N PRO A 425 -23.15 -2.97 -22.92
CA PRO A 425 -23.69 -4.30 -22.75
C PRO A 425 -23.90 -4.63 -21.27
N GLU A 426 -25.04 -5.25 -20.96
CA GLU A 426 -25.34 -5.68 -19.59
C GLU A 426 -24.26 -6.60 -19.03
N LYS A 427 -23.90 -6.40 -17.77
CA LYS A 427 -22.89 -7.18 -17.03
C LYS A 427 -21.45 -7.05 -17.57
N SER A 428 -21.20 -6.16 -18.55
CA SER A 428 -19.82 -5.85 -18.99
C SER A 428 -19.01 -5.24 -17.85
N ALA A 429 -17.68 -5.34 -17.92
CA ALA A 429 -16.80 -4.76 -16.92
C ALA A 429 -16.88 -3.24 -16.94
N THR A 430 -17.02 -2.62 -18.12
CA THR A 430 -17.22 -1.18 -18.27
C THR A 430 -18.54 -0.73 -17.63
N GLN A 431 -19.65 -1.47 -17.85
CA GLN A 431 -20.93 -1.15 -17.20
C GLN A 431 -20.85 -1.26 -15.67
N LYS A 432 -20.16 -2.27 -15.15
CA LYS A 432 -19.90 -2.40 -13.70
C LYS A 432 -19.09 -1.21 -13.17
N GLY A 433 -18.17 -0.66 -13.95
CA GLY A 433 -17.44 0.56 -13.63
C GLY A 433 -18.37 1.78 -13.57
N PHE A 434 -19.25 1.94 -14.55
CA PHE A 434 -20.24 3.03 -14.59
C PHE A 434 -21.20 2.95 -13.40
N ASN A 435 -21.77 1.77 -13.15
CA ASN A 435 -22.68 1.54 -12.01
C ASN A 435 -21.97 1.83 -10.67
N TYR A 436 -20.68 1.47 -10.54
CA TYR A 436 -19.91 1.82 -9.36
C TYR A 436 -19.83 3.35 -9.21
N CYS A 437 -19.46 4.08 -10.25
CA CYS A 437 -19.39 5.53 -10.21
C CYS A 437 -20.73 6.16 -9.80
N ILE A 438 -21.84 5.74 -10.39
CA ILE A 438 -23.17 6.24 -10.06
C ILE A 438 -23.54 5.96 -8.60
N ASN A 439 -23.33 4.73 -8.13
CA ASN A 439 -23.65 4.33 -6.76
C ASN A 439 -22.76 5.02 -5.71
N GLN A 440 -21.55 5.43 -6.10
CA GLN A 440 -20.58 6.08 -5.24
C GLN A 440 -20.54 7.61 -5.43
N GLU A 441 -21.34 8.19 -6.32
CA GLU A 441 -21.26 9.61 -6.70
C GLU A 441 -21.21 10.55 -5.50
N LYS A 442 -22.14 10.39 -4.54
CA LYS A 442 -22.18 11.26 -3.36
C LYS A 442 -20.92 11.16 -2.50
N TYR A 443 -20.32 9.98 -2.40
CA TYR A 443 -19.10 9.75 -1.63
C TYR A 443 -17.85 10.24 -2.38
N LEU A 444 -17.80 10.04 -3.70
CA LEU A 444 -16.72 10.51 -4.55
C LEU A 444 -16.66 12.04 -4.69
N LYS A 445 -17.75 12.75 -4.37
CA LYS A 445 -17.82 14.22 -4.38
C LYS A 445 -17.40 14.87 -3.07
N VAL A 446 -17.32 14.15 -1.95
CA VAL A 446 -17.04 14.72 -0.62
C VAL A 446 -15.74 15.53 -0.58
N PHE A 447 -14.68 15.09 -1.28
CA PHE A 447 -13.40 15.80 -1.31
C PHE A 447 -13.49 17.23 -1.87
N LEU A 448 -14.50 17.54 -2.67
CA LEU A 448 -14.70 18.87 -3.26
C LEU A 448 -14.97 19.95 -2.20
N ASP A 449 -15.61 19.55 -1.10
CA ASP A 449 -16.03 20.47 -0.03
C ASP A 449 -15.05 20.49 1.17
N HIS A 450 -14.02 19.61 1.14
CA HIS A 450 -13.06 19.42 2.23
C HIS A 450 -11.63 19.41 1.71
N GLY A 451 -10.85 20.44 2.04
CA GLY A 451 -9.49 20.61 1.51
C GLY A 451 -8.48 19.58 2.02
N ASP A 452 -8.72 19.02 3.18
CA ASP A 452 -7.89 18.00 3.84
C ASP A 452 -8.21 16.55 3.41
N VAL A 453 -9.30 16.36 2.64
CA VAL A 453 -9.66 15.04 2.09
C VAL A 453 -8.91 14.79 0.79
N PRO A 454 -8.03 13.76 0.70
CA PRO A 454 -7.37 13.40 -0.53
C PRO A 454 -8.32 12.71 -1.52
N LEU A 455 -7.98 12.78 -2.80
CA LEU A 455 -8.77 12.16 -3.86
C LEU A 455 -8.75 10.63 -3.80
N ASP A 456 -7.70 10.05 -3.22
CA ASP A 456 -7.46 8.62 -3.22
C ASP A 456 -7.06 8.05 -1.84
N ASN A 457 -7.23 6.73 -1.70
CA ASN A 457 -6.85 5.96 -0.51
C ASN A 457 -5.49 5.25 -0.67
N ASN A 458 -4.64 5.66 -1.61
CA ASN A 458 -3.38 5.00 -1.94
C ASN A 458 -2.42 4.91 -0.75
N ALA A 459 -2.47 5.88 0.15
CA ALA A 459 -1.64 5.88 1.35
C ALA A 459 -1.96 4.69 2.28
N THR A 460 -3.24 4.33 2.43
CA THR A 460 -3.66 3.15 3.20
C THR A 460 -3.33 1.86 2.46
N GLU A 461 -3.53 1.83 1.14
CA GLU A 461 -3.11 0.69 0.32
C GLU A 461 -1.59 0.44 0.44
N SER A 462 -0.78 1.50 0.50
CA SER A 462 0.67 1.38 0.72
C SER A 462 1.01 0.79 2.09
N ALA A 463 0.31 1.20 3.15
CA ALA A 463 0.47 0.61 4.47
C ALA A 463 0.09 -0.89 4.47
N ILE A 464 -1.04 -1.25 3.87
CA ILE A 464 -1.47 -2.66 3.71
C ILE A 464 -0.42 -3.48 2.96
N ARG A 465 0.26 -2.93 1.96
CA ARG A 465 1.31 -3.65 1.22
C ARG A 465 2.45 -4.11 2.13
N GLY A 466 2.90 -3.28 3.06
CA GLY A 466 3.92 -3.66 4.04
C GLY A 466 3.53 -4.92 4.82
N PHE A 467 2.28 -4.98 5.28
CA PHE A 467 1.71 -6.17 5.91
C PHE A 467 1.60 -7.36 4.95
N CYS A 468 1.13 -7.14 3.71
CA CYS A 468 0.97 -8.20 2.70
C CYS A 468 2.30 -8.83 2.29
N VAL A 469 3.38 -8.06 2.19
CA VAL A 469 4.73 -8.59 1.94
C VAL A 469 5.14 -9.54 3.06
N GLY A 470 4.97 -9.14 4.31
CA GLY A 470 5.20 -10.00 5.46
C GLY A 470 4.32 -11.27 5.40
N ARG A 471 3.01 -11.10 5.20
CA ARG A 471 2.05 -12.21 5.06
C ARG A 471 2.46 -13.21 3.99
N ASN A 472 2.90 -12.77 2.84
CA ASN A 472 3.35 -13.66 1.77
C ASN A 472 4.58 -14.50 2.17
N ASN A 473 5.42 -13.98 3.07
CA ASN A 473 6.60 -14.67 3.57
C ASN A 473 6.26 -15.70 4.67
N TRP A 474 5.36 -15.38 5.61
CA TRP A 474 5.00 -16.27 6.73
C TRP A 474 3.66 -16.99 6.55
N ARG A 475 2.85 -16.64 5.56
CA ARG A 475 1.58 -17.25 5.11
C ARG A 475 0.43 -17.13 6.11
N LEU A 476 0.56 -17.71 7.30
CA LEU A 476 -0.46 -17.79 8.34
C LEU A 476 0.08 -17.36 9.71
N ILE A 477 -0.81 -16.98 10.60
CA ILE A 477 -0.54 -16.71 12.01
C ILE A 477 -1.09 -17.88 12.82
N ASP A 478 -0.35 -18.32 13.86
CA ASP A 478 -0.74 -19.51 14.61
C ASP A 478 -1.94 -19.26 15.55
N THR A 479 -1.95 -18.10 16.25
CA THR A 479 -2.95 -17.81 17.29
C THR A 479 -3.54 -16.40 17.16
N ILE A 480 -4.70 -16.19 17.80
CA ILE A 480 -5.34 -14.87 17.94
C ILE A 480 -4.42 -13.89 18.69
N HIS A 481 -3.74 -14.33 19.76
CA HIS A 481 -2.77 -13.50 20.49
C HIS A 481 -1.62 -13.05 19.57
N GLY A 482 -1.07 -13.96 18.76
CA GLY A 482 -0.06 -13.63 17.76
C GLY A 482 -0.56 -12.64 16.69
N ALA A 483 -1.83 -12.71 16.31
CA ALA A 483 -2.44 -11.78 15.35
C ALA A 483 -2.62 -10.38 15.96
N LYS A 484 -3.10 -10.27 17.20
CA LYS A 484 -3.19 -9.00 17.94
C LYS A 484 -1.82 -8.38 18.18
N ALA A 485 -0.85 -9.17 18.63
CA ALA A 485 0.53 -8.72 18.81
C ALA A 485 1.15 -8.21 17.49
N SER A 486 0.84 -8.89 16.38
CA SER A 486 1.28 -8.44 15.05
C SER A 486 0.62 -7.11 14.66
N ALA A 487 -0.67 -6.92 14.94
CA ALA A 487 -1.36 -5.64 14.68
C ALA A 487 -0.68 -4.50 15.44
N ILE A 488 -0.41 -4.67 16.74
CA ILE A 488 0.29 -3.68 17.57
C ILE A 488 1.68 -3.38 17.01
N ALA A 489 2.47 -4.42 16.72
CA ALA A 489 3.85 -4.25 16.24
C ALA A 489 3.91 -3.56 14.85
N TYR A 490 3.03 -3.93 13.91
CA TYR A 490 2.92 -3.22 12.62
C TYR A 490 2.48 -1.79 12.81
N SER A 491 1.55 -1.50 13.71
CA SER A 491 1.09 -0.14 14.01
C SER A 491 2.25 0.76 14.46
N ILE A 492 3.05 0.29 15.40
CA ILE A 492 4.20 1.05 15.91
C ILE A 492 5.28 1.18 14.82
N ALA A 493 5.57 0.12 14.07
CA ALA A 493 6.57 0.16 13.00
C ALA A 493 6.19 1.14 11.88
N GLU A 494 4.94 1.09 11.39
CA GLU A 494 4.49 1.95 10.30
C GLU A 494 4.30 3.40 10.76
N THR A 495 3.80 3.61 11.99
CA THR A 495 3.72 4.96 12.57
C THR A 495 5.12 5.56 12.78
N ALA A 496 6.10 4.77 13.25
CA ALA A 496 7.49 5.22 13.35
C ALA A 496 8.07 5.64 11.99
N LYS A 497 7.87 4.82 10.96
CA LYS A 497 8.32 5.16 9.59
C LYS A 497 7.66 6.42 9.06
N ALA A 498 6.36 6.59 9.28
CA ALA A 498 5.61 7.75 8.84
C ALA A 498 6.10 9.06 9.52
N ASN A 499 6.66 8.95 10.73
CA ASN A 499 7.27 10.06 11.48
C ASN A 499 8.80 10.16 11.30
N ASN A 500 9.37 9.56 10.26
CA ASN A 500 10.81 9.59 9.96
C ASN A 500 11.69 9.06 11.09
N LEU A 501 11.19 8.11 11.89
CA LEU A 501 11.98 7.43 12.90
C LEU A 501 12.70 6.20 12.32
N LYS A 502 13.74 5.75 13.02
CA LYS A 502 14.42 4.47 12.81
C LYS A 502 13.71 3.40 13.66
N PRO A 503 12.93 2.46 13.07
CA PRO A 503 12.06 1.59 13.86
C PRO A 503 12.80 0.75 14.91
N TYR A 504 14.00 0.23 14.58
CA TYR A 504 14.80 -0.53 15.56
C TYR A 504 15.10 0.27 16.82
N HIS A 505 15.62 1.49 16.68
CA HIS A 505 15.97 2.35 17.80
C HIS A 505 14.73 2.79 18.59
N TYR A 506 13.64 3.05 17.89
CA TYR A 506 12.37 3.39 18.51
C TYR A 506 11.81 2.23 19.33
N PHE A 507 11.74 1.00 18.77
CA PHE A 507 11.35 -0.18 19.54
C PHE A 507 12.25 -0.39 20.75
N LYS A 508 13.57 -0.30 20.58
CA LYS A 508 14.52 -0.43 21.70
C LYS A 508 14.22 0.58 22.81
N HIS A 509 14.02 1.84 22.46
CA HIS A 509 13.69 2.90 23.40
C HIS A 509 12.37 2.62 24.14
N LEU A 510 11.31 2.25 23.44
CA LEU A 510 10.04 1.86 24.05
C LEU A 510 10.17 0.71 25.04
N LEU A 511 10.94 -0.34 24.68
CA LEU A 511 11.16 -1.49 25.53
C LEU A 511 12.10 -1.22 26.73
N ILE A 512 12.82 -0.13 26.73
CA ILE A 512 13.59 0.35 27.88
C ILE A 512 12.73 1.22 28.79
N GLU A 513 11.95 2.16 28.23
CA GLU A 513 11.24 3.17 29.01
C GLU A 513 9.93 2.63 29.60
N ILE A 514 9.05 2.01 28.80
CA ILE A 514 7.72 1.58 29.28
C ILE A 514 7.81 0.64 30.50
N PRO A 515 8.73 -0.35 30.58
CA PRO A 515 8.84 -1.21 31.75
C PRO A 515 9.17 -0.49 33.05
N LYS A 516 9.82 0.68 33.02
CA LYS A 516 10.13 1.46 34.22
C LYS A 516 8.87 1.99 34.91
N HIS A 517 7.79 2.15 34.16
CA HIS A 517 6.50 2.67 34.59
C HIS A 517 5.45 1.57 34.85
N GLU A 518 5.87 0.32 35.04
CA GLU A 518 4.95 -0.83 35.21
C GLU A 518 3.99 -0.65 36.40
N ASN A 519 4.40 0.09 37.43
CA ASN A 519 3.61 0.34 38.64
C ASN A 519 2.91 1.71 38.64
N ASP A 520 3.06 2.51 37.59
CA ASP A 520 2.46 3.82 37.51
C ASP A 520 0.98 3.72 37.17
N THR A 521 0.15 4.42 37.91
CA THR A 521 -1.29 4.53 37.65
C THR A 521 -1.61 5.59 36.59
N ASN A 522 -0.71 6.57 36.42
CA ASN A 522 -0.80 7.60 35.40
C ASN A 522 0.04 7.23 34.18
N LEU A 523 -0.56 7.31 33.01
CA LEU A 523 0.06 6.98 31.73
C LEU A 523 0.52 8.21 30.92
N ASP A 524 0.63 9.39 31.55
CA ASP A 524 1.05 10.63 30.88
C ASP A 524 2.47 10.56 30.31
N PHE A 525 3.35 9.72 30.89
CA PHE A 525 4.69 9.46 30.38
C PHE A 525 4.69 8.94 28.92
N LEU A 526 3.59 8.32 28.46
CA LEU A 526 3.46 7.87 27.08
C LEU A 526 3.49 9.01 26.06
N ASP A 527 3.16 10.23 26.47
CA ASP A 527 3.22 11.40 25.59
C ASP A 527 4.66 11.74 25.18
N ASP A 528 5.61 11.47 26.08
CA ASP A 528 7.04 11.61 25.79
C ASP A 528 7.57 10.54 24.84
N LEU A 529 6.86 9.41 24.73
CA LEU A 529 7.20 8.30 23.87
C LEU A 529 6.49 8.32 22.51
N LEU A 530 5.55 9.25 22.27
CA LEU A 530 4.88 9.39 20.99
C LEU A 530 5.88 9.68 19.86
N PRO A 531 5.66 9.15 18.62
CA PRO A 531 6.61 9.26 17.52
C PRO A 531 7.02 10.68 17.13
N TRP A 532 6.21 11.66 17.44
CA TRP A 532 6.46 13.09 17.19
C TRP A 532 6.97 13.84 18.42
N SER A 533 7.13 13.17 19.56
CA SER A 533 7.62 13.80 20.77
C SER A 533 9.05 14.34 20.59
N LYS A 534 9.30 15.54 21.11
CA LYS A 534 10.63 16.15 21.12
C LYS A 534 11.60 15.46 22.09
N ASN A 535 11.06 14.70 23.04
CA ASN A 535 11.83 14.03 24.10
C ASN A 535 12.43 12.68 23.64
N LEU A 536 12.10 12.22 22.42
CA LEU A 536 12.72 11.03 21.85
C LEU A 536 14.22 11.25 21.59
N PRO A 537 15.08 10.27 21.94
CA PRO A 537 16.52 10.33 21.64
C PRO A 537 16.82 10.54 20.15
N ASP A 538 17.91 11.26 19.87
CA ASP A 538 18.36 11.53 18.50
C ASP A 538 18.64 10.26 17.71
N GLU A 539 19.08 9.17 18.37
CA GLU A 539 19.27 7.87 17.72
C GLU A 539 18.00 7.30 17.11
N CYS A 540 16.82 7.66 17.63
CA CYS A 540 15.52 7.26 17.08
C CYS A 540 15.18 7.98 15.78
N ARG A 541 15.79 9.13 15.49
CA ARG A 541 15.47 9.98 14.34
C ARG A 541 16.34 9.66 13.15
N LYS A 542 15.78 9.77 11.95
CA LYS A 542 16.60 9.78 10.73
C LYS A 542 17.26 11.15 10.60
N GLN A 543 18.55 11.13 10.37
CA GLN A 543 19.33 12.32 10.07
C GLN A 543 19.32 12.48 8.54
N TYR A 544 18.42 13.30 8.01
CA TYR A 544 18.41 13.69 6.61
C TYR A 544 18.52 15.20 6.50
#